data_347d7b4f8e034ec75063d3ce58b8bc24
#
_entry.id   347d7b4f8e034ec75063d3ce58b8bc24
#
_cell.length_a   1.000
_cell.length_b   1.000
_cell.length_c   1.000
_cell.angle_alpha   90.00
_cell.angle_beta   90.00
_cell.angle_gamma   90.00
#
_symmetry.space_group_name_H-M   'P 1'
#
loop_
_entity.id
_entity.type
_entity.pdbx_description
1 polymer ?
#
loop_
_entity_poly.entity_id
_entity_poly.type
_entity_poly.pdbx_seq_one_letter_code
_entity_poly.pdbx_strand_id
1 'polypeptide(L)'
;MQKYVDFFKIASYEINWKDILEACAKTNKPIILSTGMATFEEVQRAFSTLKKFNNNVSLLHCVSAYPANPTSCNLQSIKFLKKKFKCPVGWSDHTVNSLIILNAIKYQNAEIIELHFDLDGSGWEEKEGNHHCWLPRDLQKMMNYIYNEKQIEGKLKKNFAKEEIIERRFRADPSDGLRPIKIYREKL
;
A
#
# COMPACT_ATOMS: atom_id res chain seq x y z
N MET A 1 -17.57 -11.13 -21.81
CA MET A 1 -16.69 -10.39 -20.89
C MET A 1 -15.21 -10.40 -21.30
N GLN A 2 -14.63 -11.54 -21.63
CA GLN A 2 -13.18 -11.66 -21.89
C GLN A 2 -12.59 -10.63 -22.85
N LYS A 3 -13.25 -10.29 -23.94
CA LYS A 3 -12.76 -9.30 -24.92
C LYS A 3 -12.86 -7.82 -24.48
N TYR A 4 -13.48 -7.56 -23.34
CA TYR A 4 -13.73 -6.19 -22.85
C TYR A 4 -12.94 -5.82 -21.60
N VAL A 5 -12.12 -6.73 -21.07
CA VAL A 5 -11.36 -6.51 -19.85
C VAL A 5 -9.87 -6.81 -20.10
N ASP A 6 -8.99 -6.09 -19.42
CA ASP A 6 -7.54 -6.29 -19.53
C ASP A 6 -7.03 -7.33 -18.53
N PHE A 7 -7.70 -7.47 -17.40
CA PHE A 7 -7.38 -8.45 -16.35
C PHE A 7 -8.65 -8.90 -15.62
N PHE A 8 -8.56 -9.97 -14.84
CA PHE A 8 -9.62 -10.44 -13.96
C PHE A 8 -9.26 -10.18 -12.50
N LYS A 9 -10.19 -9.58 -11.75
CA LYS A 9 -10.14 -9.53 -10.30
C LYS A 9 -11.12 -10.56 -9.73
N ILE A 10 -10.60 -11.44 -8.89
CA ILE A 10 -11.38 -12.46 -8.17
C ILE A 10 -11.41 -12.07 -6.69
N ALA A 11 -12.58 -11.89 -6.14
CA ALA A 11 -12.75 -11.48 -4.75
C ALA A 11 -12.46 -12.63 -3.77
N SER A 12 -12.30 -12.30 -2.50
CA SER A 12 -11.99 -13.29 -1.45
C SER A 12 -13.08 -14.33 -1.29
N TYR A 13 -14.33 -13.97 -1.53
CA TYR A 13 -15.49 -14.84 -1.40
C TYR A 13 -15.48 -16.00 -2.41
N GLU A 14 -14.85 -15.80 -3.58
CA GLU A 14 -14.78 -16.78 -4.66
C GLU A 14 -13.53 -17.67 -4.62
N ILE A 15 -12.65 -17.50 -3.62
CA ILE A 15 -11.35 -18.19 -3.58
C ILE A 15 -11.46 -19.72 -3.63
N ASN A 16 -12.54 -20.28 -3.11
CA ASN A 16 -12.80 -21.72 -3.11
C ASN A 16 -13.64 -22.19 -4.32
N TRP A 17 -14.07 -21.28 -5.21
CA TRP A 17 -14.85 -21.64 -6.39
C TRP A 17 -13.96 -22.03 -7.57
N LYS A 18 -13.63 -23.31 -7.63
CA LYS A 18 -12.70 -23.85 -8.61
C LYS A 18 -13.05 -23.51 -10.06
N ASP A 19 -14.33 -23.58 -10.42
CA ASP A 19 -14.74 -23.40 -11.82
C ASP A 19 -14.51 -21.96 -12.30
N ILE A 20 -14.74 -20.95 -11.47
CA ILE A 20 -14.44 -19.56 -11.82
C ILE A 20 -12.92 -19.32 -11.91
N LEU A 21 -12.14 -19.92 -11.00
CA LEU A 21 -10.69 -19.84 -11.05
C LEU A 21 -10.16 -20.41 -12.37
N GLU A 22 -10.59 -21.59 -12.75
CA GLU A 22 -10.18 -22.23 -14.00
C GLU A 22 -10.65 -21.45 -15.24
N ALA A 23 -11.91 -20.97 -15.23
CA ALA A 23 -12.46 -20.20 -16.35
C ALA A 23 -11.65 -18.91 -16.57
N CYS A 24 -11.32 -18.17 -15.51
CA CYS A 24 -10.48 -16.98 -15.60
C CYS A 24 -9.06 -17.33 -16.07
N ALA A 25 -8.45 -18.39 -15.51
CA ALA A 25 -7.09 -18.78 -15.83
C ALA A 25 -6.91 -19.20 -17.29
N LYS A 26 -7.87 -19.89 -17.86
CA LYS A 26 -7.88 -20.33 -19.29
C LYS A 26 -7.93 -19.16 -20.29
N THR A 27 -8.24 -17.94 -19.84
CA THR A 27 -8.23 -16.77 -20.71
C THR A 27 -6.83 -16.24 -21.01
N ASN A 28 -5.81 -16.66 -20.27
CA ASN A 28 -4.44 -16.15 -20.28
C ASN A 28 -4.29 -14.66 -19.96
N LYS A 29 -5.34 -13.99 -19.47
CA LYS A 29 -5.26 -12.60 -18.99
C LYS A 29 -4.71 -12.56 -17.57
N PRO A 30 -4.08 -11.44 -17.15
CA PRO A 30 -3.64 -11.26 -15.78
C PRO A 30 -4.77 -11.50 -14.77
N ILE A 31 -4.46 -12.13 -13.66
CA ILE A 31 -5.42 -12.42 -12.59
C ILE A 31 -4.92 -11.81 -11.29
N ILE A 32 -5.80 -11.12 -10.59
CA ILE A 32 -5.60 -10.63 -9.24
C ILE A 32 -6.59 -11.36 -8.34
N LEU A 33 -6.08 -12.16 -7.39
CA LEU A 33 -6.88 -12.94 -6.45
C LEU A 33 -6.74 -12.37 -5.03
N SER A 34 -7.84 -11.96 -4.42
CA SER A 34 -7.88 -11.59 -3.00
C SER A 34 -7.98 -12.82 -2.10
N THR A 35 -7.35 -12.74 -0.91
CA THR A 35 -7.17 -13.88 0.00
C THR A 35 -7.77 -13.66 1.39
N GLY A 36 -8.70 -12.72 1.53
CA GLY A 36 -9.40 -12.49 2.80
C GLY A 36 -10.17 -13.72 3.28
N MET A 37 -10.26 -13.90 4.61
CA MET A 37 -10.89 -15.05 5.26
C MET A 37 -10.25 -16.41 4.99
N ALA A 38 -9.34 -16.51 4.01
CA ALA A 38 -8.78 -17.78 3.59
C ALA A 38 -7.62 -18.22 4.50
N THR A 39 -7.57 -19.53 4.77
CA THR A 39 -6.39 -20.17 5.36
C THR A 39 -5.26 -20.25 4.32
N PHE A 40 -4.04 -20.50 4.77
CA PHE A 40 -2.91 -20.69 3.87
C PHE A 40 -3.13 -21.83 2.86
N GLU A 41 -3.72 -22.93 3.31
CA GLU A 41 -4.02 -24.10 2.48
C GLU A 41 -5.07 -23.79 1.40
N GLU A 42 -6.06 -22.95 1.71
CA GLU A 42 -7.05 -22.48 0.73
C GLU A 42 -6.40 -21.61 -0.34
N VAL A 43 -5.57 -20.64 0.08
CA VAL A 43 -4.79 -19.82 -0.86
C VAL A 43 -3.89 -20.71 -1.74
N GLN A 44 -3.23 -21.70 -1.16
CA GLN A 44 -2.35 -22.60 -1.89
C GLN A 44 -3.12 -23.42 -2.94
N ARG A 45 -4.30 -23.95 -2.58
CA ARG A 45 -5.15 -24.67 -3.54
C ARG A 45 -5.62 -23.79 -4.68
N ALA A 46 -6.13 -22.59 -4.35
CA ALA A 46 -6.59 -21.62 -5.37
C ALA A 46 -5.46 -21.20 -6.30
N PHE A 47 -4.32 -20.81 -5.74
CA PHE A 47 -3.14 -20.42 -6.51
C PHE A 47 -2.65 -21.56 -7.42
N SER A 48 -2.59 -22.79 -6.91
CA SER A 48 -2.20 -23.95 -7.70
C SER A 48 -3.19 -24.23 -8.85
N THR A 49 -4.49 -24.01 -8.62
CA THR A 49 -5.53 -24.14 -9.64
C THR A 49 -5.31 -23.11 -10.77
N LEU A 50 -5.06 -21.84 -10.41
CA LEU A 50 -4.78 -20.79 -11.39
C LEU A 50 -3.50 -21.08 -12.18
N LYS A 51 -2.43 -21.49 -11.49
CA LYS A 51 -1.11 -21.74 -12.08
C LYS A 51 -1.07 -22.90 -13.07
N LYS A 52 -2.05 -23.80 -13.07
CA LYS A 52 -2.16 -24.84 -14.10
C LYS A 52 -2.37 -24.28 -15.50
N PHE A 53 -2.98 -23.12 -15.62
CA PHE A 53 -3.40 -22.55 -16.90
C PHE A 53 -2.84 -21.15 -17.13
N ASN A 54 -2.40 -20.43 -16.08
CA ASN A 54 -2.00 -19.04 -16.18
C ASN A 54 -0.78 -18.73 -15.29
N ASN A 55 0.25 -18.13 -15.88
CA ASN A 55 1.46 -17.73 -15.14
C ASN A 55 1.40 -16.29 -14.59
N ASN A 56 0.47 -15.48 -15.07
CA ASN A 56 0.33 -14.07 -14.65
C ASN A 56 -0.73 -13.94 -13.55
N VAL A 57 -0.38 -14.38 -12.34
CA VAL A 57 -1.23 -14.38 -11.17
C VAL A 57 -0.60 -13.54 -10.07
N SER A 58 -1.36 -12.58 -9.55
CA SER A 58 -1.03 -11.76 -8.39
C SER A 58 -1.98 -12.06 -7.23
N LEU A 59 -1.52 -11.92 -6.01
CA LEU A 59 -2.34 -12.11 -4.81
C LEU A 59 -2.53 -10.77 -4.08
N LEU A 60 -3.68 -10.59 -3.44
CA LEU A 60 -3.89 -9.50 -2.50
C LEU A 60 -4.16 -10.08 -1.11
N HIS A 61 -3.33 -9.70 -0.14
CA HIS A 61 -3.71 -9.87 1.25
C HIS A 61 -4.80 -8.86 1.59
N CYS A 62 -5.82 -9.29 2.31
CA CYS A 62 -6.86 -8.41 2.82
C CYS A 62 -7.53 -8.97 4.08
N VAL A 63 -8.26 -8.12 4.77
CA VAL A 63 -9.17 -8.50 5.87
C VAL A 63 -10.59 -8.17 5.42
N SER A 64 -11.41 -9.22 5.27
CA SER A 64 -12.82 -9.09 4.82
C SER A 64 -13.73 -8.71 6.00
N ALA A 65 -13.48 -7.54 6.57
CA ALA A 65 -14.33 -6.82 7.51
C ALA A 65 -14.53 -5.40 6.96
N TYR A 66 -15.70 -4.83 7.11
CA TYR A 66 -16.13 -3.59 6.46
C TYR A 66 -16.78 -2.65 7.48
N PRO A 67 -16.02 -1.69 8.07
CA PRO A 67 -14.59 -1.44 7.90
C PRO A 67 -13.71 -2.47 8.64
N ALA A 68 -12.47 -2.64 8.16
CA ALA A 68 -11.48 -3.46 8.84
C ALA A 68 -10.79 -2.68 9.97
N ASN A 69 -10.59 -3.33 11.12
CA ASN A 69 -9.82 -2.73 12.19
C ASN A 69 -8.32 -2.70 11.82
N PRO A 70 -7.64 -1.55 11.92
CA PRO A 70 -6.21 -1.44 11.64
C PRO A 70 -5.33 -2.47 12.37
N THR A 71 -5.68 -2.82 13.62
CA THR A 71 -4.92 -3.80 14.41
C THR A 71 -5.06 -5.24 13.93
N SER A 72 -6.08 -5.52 13.08
CA SER A 72 -6.33 -6.85 12.52
C SER A 72 -5.71 -7.04 11.13
N CYS A 73 -5.08 -6.01 10.54
CA CYS A 73 -4.62 -6.06 9.16
C CYS A 73 -3.48 -7.05 8.91
N ASN A 74 -2.67 -7.34 9.92
CA ASN A 74 -1.53 -8.27 9.81
C ASN A 74 -0.74 -8.14 8.49
N LEU A 75 -0.29 -6.93 8.17
CA LEU A 75 0.34 -6.61 6.88
C LEU A 75 1.60 -7.43 6.56
N GLN A 76 2.22 -8.05 7.57
CA GLN A 76 3.35 -8.97 7.34
C GLN A 76 2.96 -10.19 6.48
N SER A 77 1.67 -10.52 6.40
CA SER A 77 1.16 -11.53 5.48
C SER A 77 1.52 -11.25 4.02
N ILE A 78 1.69 -9.99 3.62
CA ILE A 78 2.14 -9.62 2.27
C ILE A 78 3.52 -10.23 1.99
N LYS A 79 4.49 -10.00 2.88
CA LYS A 79 5.84 -10.59 2.73
C LYS A 79 5.81 -12.11 2.80
N PHE A 80 4.98 -12.68 3.68
CA PHE A 80 4.82 -14.11 3.79
C PHE A 80 4.31 -14.73 2.48
N LEU A 81 3.24 -14.17 1.89
CA LEU A 81 2.69 -14.62 0.62
C LEU A 81 3.70 -14.48 -0.53
N LYS A 82 4.41 -13.34 -0.60
CA LYS A 82 5.49 -13.14 -1.61
C LYS A 82 6.55 -14.24 -1.52
N LYS A 83 7.01 -14.53 -0.30
CA LYS A 83 8.03 -15.57 -0.07
C LYS A 83 7.55 -16.96 -0.46
N LYS A 84 6.26 -17.26 -0.21
CA LYS A 84 5.68 -18.60 -0.46
C LYS A 84 5.32 -18.83 -1.92
N PHE A 85 4.69 -17.84 -2.57
CA PHE A 85 4.14 -18.02 -3.92
C PHE A 85 5.03 -17.44 -5.03
N LYS A 86 6.02 -16.64 -4.69
CA LYS A 86 6.97 -16.01 -5.65
C LYS A 86 6.24 -15.29 -6.79
N CYS A 87 5.20 -14.55 -6.45
CA CYS A 87 4.39 -13.74 -7.35
C CYS A 87 4.25 -12.32 -6.81
N PRO A 88 3.76 -11.35 -7.60
CA PRO A 88 3.38 -10.04 -7.10
C PRO A 88 2.30 -10.18 -6.02
N VAL A 89 2.46 -9.46 -4.91
CA VAL A 89 1.49 -9.44 -3.81
C VAL A 89 1.21 -8.01 -3.40
N GLY A 90 -0.06 -7.71 -3.19
CA GLY A 90 -0.55 -6.41 -2.77
C GLY A 90 -1.43 -6.46 -1.52
N TRP A 91 -2.06 -5.33 -1.27
CA TRP A 91 -3.02 -5.11 -0.18
C TRP A 91 -4.36 -4.67 -0.75
N SER A 92 -5.45 -5.31 -0.32
CA SER A 92 -6.84 -4.86 -0.56
C SER A 92 -7.36 -4.23 0.72
N ASP A 93 -7.60 -2.92 0.67
CA ASP A 93 -7.90 -2.09 1.83
C ASP A 93 -9.39 -1.94 2.10
N HIS A 94 -9.76 -2.15 3.36
CA HIS A 94 -11.09 -1.88 3.91
C HIS A 94 -11.03 -1.00 5.16
N THR A 95 -9.90 -0.31 5.38
CA THR A 95 -9.65 0.45 6.62
C THR A 95 -9.86 1.96 6.46
N VAL A 96 -9.81 2.48 5.23
CA VAL A 96 -9.77 3.92 4.90
C VAL A 96 -8.70 4.66 5.72
N ASN A 97 -7.53 4.03 5.86
CA ASN A 97 -6.44 4.54 6.68
C ASN A 97 -5.14 4.67 5.89
N SER A 98 -4.71 5.92 5.65
CA SER A 98 -3.48 6.22 4.89
C SER A 98 -2.23 5.57 5.49
N LEU A 99 -2.14 5.43 6.83
CA LEU A 99 -0.99 4.80 7.48
C LEU A 99 -0.89 3.31 7.12
N ILE A 100 -2.02 2.61 7.00
CA ILE A 100 -2.07 1.20 6.58
C ILE A 100 -1.56 1.07 5.14
N ILE A 101 -2.04 1.92 4.23
CA ILE A 101 -1.60 1.92 2.83
C ILE A 101 -0.09 2.19 2.73
N LEU A 102 0.40 3.25 3.42
CA LEU A 102 1.82 3.59 3.43
C LEU A 102 2.68 2.46 4.01
N ASN A 103 2.21 1.82 5.08
CA ASN A 103 2.90 0.67 5.67
C ASN A 103 2.96 -0.52 4.70
N ALA A 104 1.84 -0.85 4.05
CA ALA A 104 1.78 -1.92 3.06
C ALA A 104 2.78 -1.69 1.92
N ILE A 105 2.84 -0.47 1.37
CA ILE A 105 3.74 -0.11 0.28
C ILE A 105 5.20 -0.09 0.76
N LYS A 106 5.49 0.68 1.80
CA LYS A 106 6.86 1.00 2.22
C LYS A 106 7.56 -0.16 2.93
N TYR A 107 6.88 -0.74 3.90
CA TYR A 107 7.49 -1.73 4.79
C TYR A 107 7.18 -3.16 4.39
N GLN A 108 6.08 -3.42 3.71
CA GLN A 108 5.74 -4.77 3.26
C GLN A 108 5.99 -5.00 1.77
N ASN A 109 6.37 -3.95 1.02
CA ASN A 109 6.61 -3.99 -0.43
C ASN A 109 5.38 -4.48 -1.21
N ALA A 110 4.19 -3.99 -0.85
CA ALA A 110 2.99 -4.23 -1.63
C ALA A 110 3.14 -3.62 -3.03
N GLU A 111 2.87 -4.40 -4.07
CA GLU A 111 2.99 -3.97 -5.46
C GLU A 111 1.67 -3.49 -6.06
N ILE A 112 0.56 -3.90 -5.43
CA ILE A 112 -0.80 -3.57 -5.86
C ILE A 112 -1.55 -3.08 -4.63
N ILE A 113 -2.29 -1.99 -4.78
CA ILE A 113 -3.25 -1.51 -3.78
C ILE A 113 -4.63 -1.53 -4.43
N GLU A 114 -5.57 -2.20 -3.81
CA GLU A 114 -6.98 -2.17 -4.13
C GLU A 114 -7.74 -1.50 -3.00
N LEU A 115 -8.76 -0.74 -3.33
CA LEU A 115 -9.60 -0.06 -2.35
C LEU A 115 -11.02 0.10 -2.88
N HIS A 116 -11.98 0.26 -1.98
CA HIS A 116 -13.31 0.72 -2.32
C HIS A 116 -13.32 2.24 -2.47
N PHE A 117 -14.06 2.75 -3.43
CA PHE A 117 -14.13 4.17 -3.75
C PHE A 117 -15.58 4.62 -3.89
N ASP A 118 -15.93 5.71 -3.22
CA ASP A 118 -17.20 6.38 -3.36
C ASP A 118 -16.98 7.84 -3.77
N LEU A 119 -17.88 8.39 -4.57
CA LEU A 119 -17.73 9.74 -5.09
C LEU A 119 -18.04 10.83 -4.06
N ASP A 120 -19.06 10.63 -3.24
CA ASP A 120 -19.61 11.67 -2.36
C ASP A 120 -20.02 11.19 -0.96
N GLY A 121 -19.84 9.91 -0.65
CA GLY A 121 -20.25 9.30 0.61
C GLY A 121 -21.76 8.99 0.67
N SER A 122 -22.46 9.02 -0.45
CA SER A 122 -23.88 8.69 -0.54
C SER A 122 -24.16 7.23 -0.90
N GLY A 123 -23.11 6.44 -1.13
CA GLY A 123 -23.21 5.02 -1.46
C GLY A 123 -24.00 4.24 -0.41
N TRP A 124 -24.61 3.14 -0.82
CA TRP A 124 -25.45 2.32 0.07
C TRP A 124 -24.66 1.80 1.29
N GLU A 125 -23.45 1.35 1.07
CA GLU A 125 -22.59 0.81 2.13
C GLU A 125 -22.20 1.88 3.16
N GLU A 126 -21.99 3.12 2.71
CA GLU A 126 -21.69 4.26 3.59
C GLU A 126 -22.91 4.69 4.42
N LYS A 127 -24.12 4.60 3.88
CA LYS A 127 -25.38 4.92 4.58
C LYS A 127 -25.68 3.95 5.73
N GLU A 128 -25.28 2.69 5.59
CA GLU A 128 -25.43 1.68 6.64
C GLU A 128 -24.37 1.80 7.76
N GLY A 129 -23.51 2.83 7.70
CA GLY A 129 -22.45 3.05 8.70
C GLY A 129 -21.19 2.21 8.50
N ASN A 130 -21.07 1.52 7.37
CA ASN A 130 -19.91 0.71 7.02
C ASN A 130 -18.85 1.52 6.25
N HIS A 131 -18.39 2.63 6.82
CA HIS A 131 -17.44 3.57 6.21
C HIS A 131 -16.11 2.90 5.82
N HIS A 132 -16.08 2.19 4.71
CA HIS A 132 -14.89 1.52 4.18
C HIS A 132 -14.49 1.98 2.78
N CYS A 133 -15.22 2.94 2.19
CA CYS A 133 -14.92 3.52 0.90
C CYS A 133 -14.07 4.79 1.04
N TRP A 134 -13.07 4.91 0.20
CA TRP A 134 -12.27 6.12 0.07
C TRP A 134 -13.04 7.19 -0.72
N LEU A 135 -13.15 8.39 -0.16
CA LEU A 135 -13.67 9.55 -0.88
C LEU A 135 -12.57 10.23 -1.69
N PRO A 136 -12.90 10.99 -2.77
CA PRO A 136 -11.92 11.67 -3.62
C PRO A 136 -10.91 12.51 -2.83
N ARG A 137 -11.39 13.26 -1.83
CA ARG A 137 -10.56 14.12 -0.98
C ARG A 137 -9.53 13.32 -0.16
N ASP A 138 -9.94 12.21 0.40
CA ASP A 138 -9.07 11.40 1.27
C ASP A 138 -8.10 10.57 0.45
N LEU A 139 -8.55 10.05 -0.69
CA LEU A 139 -7.68 9.41 -1.67
C LEU A 139 -6.62 10.40 -2.18
N GLN A 140 -6.99 11.64 -2.50
CA GLN A 140 -6.03 12.67 -2.93
C GLN A 140 -4.98 12.96 -1.86
N LYS A 141 -5.37 13.06 -0.59
CA LYS A 141 -4.42 13.25 0.52
C LYS A 141 -3.46 12.07 0.63
N MET A 142 -3.97 10.85 0.57
CA MET A 142 -3.17 9.63 0.63
C MET A 142 -2.18 9.57 -0.53
N MET A 143 -2.60 9.88 -1.76
CA MET A 143 -1.72 9.96 -2.93
C MET A 143 -0.62 11.02 -2.77
N ASN A 144 -0.96 12.17 -2.19
CA ASN A 144 0.02 13.22 -1.88
C ASN A 144 1.06 12.73 -0.85
N TYR A 145 0.67 11.94 0.15
CA TYR A 145 1.62 11.33 1.09
C TYR A 145 2.59 10.39 0.38
N ILE A 146 2.09 9.51 -0.49
CA ILE A 146 2.92 8.58 -1.28
C ILE A 146 3.90 9.35 -2.16
N TYR A 147 3.44 10.41 -2.82
CA TYR A 147 4.27 11.25 -3.68
C TYR A 147 5.35 12.00 -2.90
N ASN A 148 4.97 12.66 -1.81
CA ASN A 148 5.88 13.48 -1.00
C ASN A 148 6.90 12.63 -0.24
N GLU A 149 6.54 11.42 0.14
CA GLU A 149 7.43 10.51 0.89
C GLU A 149 8.74 10.26 0.15
N LYS A 150 8.69 10.04 -1.16
CA LYS A 150 9.90 9.89 -1.99
C LYS A 150 10.80 11.12 -2.00
N GLN A 151 10.20 12.31 -1.87
CA GLN A 151 10.96 13.58 -1.80
C GLN A 151 11.59 13.78 -0.42
N ILE A 152 10.87 13.40 0.65
CA ILE A 152 11.32 13.51 2.04
C ILE A 152 12.49 12.56 2.32
N GLU A 153 12.53 11.40 1.70
CA GLU A 153 13.59 10.39 1.89
C GLU A 153 14.99 10.94 1.56
N GLY A 154 15.07 11.82 0.55
CA GLY A 154 16.32 12.51 0.19
C GLY A 154 17.43 11.57 -0.28
N LYS A 155 18.66 11.85 0.12
CA LYS A 155 19.87 11.10 -0.27
C LYS A 155 20.58 10.53 0.96
N LEU A 156 21.19 9.36 0.82
CA LEU A 156 22.02 8.74 1.88
C LEU A 156 23.32 9.53 2.11
N LYS A 157 23.18 10.79 2.53
CA LYS A 157 24.29 11.69 2.80
C LYS A 157 23.87 12.78 3.79
N LYS A 158 24.63 12.97 4.88
CA LYS A 158 24.40 14.04 5.84
C LYS A 158 24.99 15.35 5.33
N ASN A 159 24.13 16.21 4.78
CA ASN A 159 24.43 17.60 4.46
C ASN A 159 23.48 18.53 5.23
N PHE A 160 23.80 19.81 5.32
CA PHE A 160 22.83 20.81 5.74
C PHE A 160 21.96 21.24 4.57
N ALA A 161 20.72 21.62 4.84
CA ALA A 161 19.79 22.15 3.88
C ALA A 161 20.17 23.61 3.48
N LYS A 162 19.73 24.04 2.31
CA LYS A 162 19.98 25.42 1.87
C LYS A 162 19.41 26.45 2.84
N GLU A 163 18.28 26.15 3.42
CA GLU A 163 17.56 26.96 4.42
C GLU A 163 18.37 27.14 5.71
N GLU A 164 19.24 26.20 6.04
CA GLU A 164 20.09 26.25 7.23
C GLU A 164 21.31 27.16 7.09
N ILE A 165 21.62 27.69 5.89
CA ILE A 165 22.81 28.52 5.65
C ILE A 165 22.83 29.75 6.54
N ILE A 166 21.70 30.41 6.74
CA ILE A 166 21.58 31.59 7.59
C ILE A 166 21.76 31.20 9.07
N GLU A 167 21.14 30.13 9.51
CA GLU A 167 21.20 29.64 10.88
C GLU A 167 22.60 29.18 11.28
N ARG A 168 23.41 28.76 10.34
CA ARG A 168 24.80 28.33 10.59
C ARG A 168 25.66 29.42 11.24
N ARG A 169 25.31 30.71 11.11
CA ARG A 169 26.00 31.84 11.76
C ARG A 169 25.88 31.79 13.27
N PHE A 170 24.78 31.27 13.78
CA PHE A 170 24.46 31.23 15.21
C PHE A 170 24.99 29.97 15.91
N ARG A 171 25.77 29.14 15.22
CA ARG A 171 26.43 28.00 15.83
C ARG A 171 27.54 28.47 16.78
N ALA A 172 27.88 27.58 17.72
CA ALA A 172 29.07 27.78 18.53
C ALA A 172 30.33 27.83 17.66
N ASP A 173 31.20 28.79 17.96
CA ASP A 173 32.51 28.87 17.32
C ASP A 173 33.41 27.72 17.82
N PRO A 174 34.09 26.99 16.93
CA PRO A 174 34.92 25.86 17.34
C PRO A 174 36.17 26.29 18.17
N SER A 175 36.56 27.57 18.14
CA SER A 175 37.72 28.04 18.88
C SER A 175 37.45 28.40 20.34
N ASP A 176 36.21 28.83 20.66
CA ASP A 176 35.87 29.33 22.01
C ASP A 176 34.51 28.88 22.52
N GLY A 177 33.75 28.17 21.73
CA GLY A 177 32.42 27.65 22.07
C GLY A 177 31.33 28.71 22.16
N LEU A 178 31.60 29.99 21.94
CA LEU A 178 30.62 31.05 22.04
C LEU A 178 29.77 31.21 20.76
N ARG A 179 28.56 31.79 20.90
CA ARG A 179 27.62 32.05 19.81
C ARG A 179 27.36 33.55 19.65
N PRO A 180 27.16 34.03 18.44
CA PRO A 180 27.37 33.39 17.11
C PRO A 180 28.86 33.10 16.86
N ILE A 181 29.18 32.44 15.75
CA ILE A 181 30.57 32.16 15.38
C ILE A 181 31.38 33.48 15.31
N LYS A 182 32.65 33.44 15.68
CA LYS A 182 33.52 34.59 15.94
C LYS A 182 33.47 35.68 14.87
N ILE A 183 33.56 35.29 13.59
CA ILE A 183 33.51 36.21 12.43
C ILE A 183 32.24 37.11 12.39
N TYR A 184 31.13 36.65 13.00
CA TYR A 184 29.91 37.45 13.11
C TYR A 184 29.85 38.27 14.40
N ARG A 185 30.44 37.81 15.51
CA ARG A 185 30.54 38.56 16.77
C ARG A 185 31.44 39.78 16.63
N GLU A 186 32.51 39.71 15.83
CA GLU A 186 33.43 40.80 15.60
C GLU A 186 32.90 41.88 14.63
N LYS A 187 31.72 41.67 14.05
CA LYS A 187 31.03 42.63 13.19
C LYS A 187 29.88 43.36 13.87
N LEU A 188 29.56 43.01 15.11
CA LEU A 188 28.57 43.66 15.95
C LEU A 188 29.26 44.71 16.85
#